data_aef78e7e81b5e6a2c91577aa73a9c6c0
#
_entry.id   aef78e7e81b5e6a2c91577aa73a9c6c0
#
_cell.length_a   1.000
_cell.length_b   1.000
_cell.length_c   1.000
_cell.angle_alpha   90.00
_cell.angle_beta   90.00
_cell.angle_gamma   90.00
#
_symmetry.space_group_name_H-M   'P 1'
#
loop_
_entity.id
_entity.type
_entity.pdbx_description
1 polymer ?
#
loop_
_entity_poly.entity_id
_entity_poly.type
_entity_poly.pdbx_seq_one_letter_code
_entity_poly.pdbx_strand_id
1 'polypeptide(L)'
;LVGLNLNDIRPDHTMRVTGKGNKERMIYLNSACQKAIEEYLKVRPNPMSVSDKKALFISHLNKRLGRQAVQNIVQKYLKKIGLDGQGYSAHKLRHTAATLMYQHGNVDIRVLKDILGHQNLGTTEIYTHLSNQQMEDAADANPLSKVEMSSSKHKKSE
;
A
#
# COMPACT_ATOMS: atom_id res chain seq x y z
N LEU A 1 3.66 4.00 -3.92
CA LEU A 1 3.85 2.61 -4.32
C LEU A 1 4.95 2.47 -5.37
N VAL A 2 4.89 3.17 -6.49
CA VAL A 2 5.84 3.00 -7.62
C VAL A 2 7.29 3.41 -7.31
N GLY A 3 7.51 4.29 -6.33
CA GLY A 3 8.84 4.71 -5.88
C GLY A 3 9.49 3.78 -4.86
N LEU A 4 8.79 2.77 -4.36
CA LEU A 4 9.29 1.88 -3.32
C LEU A 4 10.43 0.99 -3.81
N ASN A 5 11.40 0.79 -2.94
CA ASN A 5 12.53 -0.12 -3.15
C ASN A 5 12.46 -1.29 -2.17
N LEU A 6 13.21 -2.35 -2.44
CA LEU A 6 13.31 -3.51 -1.55
C LEU A 6 13.77 -3.11 -0.13
N ASN A 7 14.73 -2.19 -0.03
CA ASN A 7 15.28 -1.72 1.24
C ASN A 7 14.37 -0.74 2.00
N ASP A 8 13.22 -0.37 1.43
CA ASP A 8 12.23 0.46 2.14
C ASP A 8 11.37 -0.36 3.10
N ILE A 9 11.34 -1.68 2.92
CA ILE A 9 10.70 -2.62 3.86
C ILE A 9 11.73 -2.99 4.92
N ARG A 10 11.37 -2.86 6.18
CA ARG A 10 12.23 -3.15 7.33
C ARG A 10 11.79 -4.45 8.02
N PRO A 11 12.71 -5.11 8.76
CA PRO A 11 12.39 -6.33 9.51
C PRO A 11 11.36 -6.13 10.62
N ASP A 12 11.20 -4.92 11.11
CA ASP A 12 10.23 -4.52 12.15
C ASP A 12 8.81 -4.29 11.60
N HIS A 13 8.52 -4.79 10.39
CA HIS A 13 7.24 -4.63 9.70
C HIS A 13 6.87 -3.19 9.37
N THR A 14 7.85 -2.29 9.35
CA THR A 14 7.65 -0.92 8.87
C THR A 14 8.10 -0.74 7.43
N MET A 15 7.55 0.28 6.78
CA MET A 15 7.92 0.65 5.42
C MET A 15 8.19 2.15 5.33
N ARG A 16 9.34 2.51 4.81
CA ARG A 16 9.70 3.91 4.55
C ARG A 16 9.04 4.38 3.26
N VAL A 17 8.32 5.48 3.34
CA VAL A 17 7.61 6.07 2.20
C VAL A 17 8.05 7.52 2.03
N THR A 18 8.55 7.86 0.86
CA THR A 18 8.88 9.24 0.49
C THR A 18 7.69 9.90 -0.16
N GLY A 19 7.21 11.00 0.42
CA GLY A 19 6.06 11.78 -0.05
C GLY A 19 6.47 13.00 -0.87
N LYS A 20 5.50 13.90 -1.10
CA LYS A 20 5.73 15.18 -1.77
C LYS A 20 6.73 16.03 -1.00
N GLY A 21 7.65 16.69 -1.71
CA GLY A 21 8.71 17.50 -1.06
C GLY A 21 9.82 16.65 -0.42
N ASN A 22 10.00 15.41 -0.87
CA ASN A 22 11.02 14.47 -0.36
C ASN A 22 10.92 14.17 1.14
N LYS A 23 9.75 14.38 1.75
CA LYS A 23 9.51 14.06 3.15
C LYS A 23 9.33 12.55 3.32
N GLU A 24 10.17 11.97 4.15
CA GLU A 24 10.09 10.55 4.51
C GLU A 24 9.15 10.36 5.71
N ARG A 25 8.42 9.25 5.68
CA ARG A 25 7.63 8.77 6.82
C ARG A 25 7.69 7.27 6.89
N MET A 26 7.55 6.76 8.09
CA MET A 26 7.40 5.33 8.34
C MET A 26 5.91 5.00 8.43
N ILE A 27 5.54 3.90 7.79
CA ILE A 27 4.19 3.33 7.91
C ILE A 27 4.31 1.89 8.35
N TYR A 28 3.36 1.43 9.17
CA TYR A 28 3.29 0.05 9.62
C TYR A 28 2.54 -0.81 8.60
N LEU A 29 3.06 -2.00 8.36
CA LEU A 29 2.45 -2.99 7.49
C LEU A 29 1.65 -3.95 8.36
N ASN A 30 0.34 -4.00 8.17
CA ASN A 30 -0.49 -5.02 8.80
C ASN A 30 -0.18 -6.42 8.24
N SER A 31 -0.63 -7.47 8.93
CA SER A 31 -0.35 -8.87 8.58
C SER A 31 -0.76 -9.23 7.14
N ALA A 32 -1.87 -8.69 6.64
CA ALA A 32 -2.31 -8.92 5.27
C ALA A 32 -1.35 -8.31 4.23
N CYS A 33 -0.85 -7.09 4.49
CA CYS A 33 0.15 -6.45 3.63
C CYS A 33 1.49 -7.19 3.65
N GLN A 34 1.94 -7.62 4.83
CA GLN A 34 3.18 -8.39 4.97
C GLN A 34 3.11 -9.67 4.15
N LYS A 35 2.06 -10.48 4.37
CA LYS A 35 1.83 -11.73 3.63
C LYS A 35 1.77 -11.50 2.11
N ALA A 36 1.07 -10.45 1.66
CA ALA A 36 0.98 -10.13 0.24
C ALA A 36 2.34 -9.76 -0.37
N ILE A 37 3.17 -9.03 0.37
CA ILE A 37 4.52 -8.68 -0.06
C ILE A 37 5.41 -9.92 -0.11
N GLU A 38 5.38 -10.77 0.90
CA GLU A 38 6.15 -12.02 0.95
C GLU A 38 5.82 -12.93 -0.23
N GLU A 39 4.53 -13.16 -0.50
CA GLU A 39 4.08 -13.96 -1.64
C GLU A 39 4.52 -13.35 -2.97
N TYR A 40 4.42 -12.04 -3.10
CA TYR A 40 4.89 -11.35 -4.30
C TYR A 40 6.41 -11.51 -4.49
N LEU A 41 7.20 -11.40 -3.42
CA LEU A 41 8.66 -11.52 -3.51
C LEU A 41 9.12 -12.89 -3.99
N LYS A 42 8.37 -13.97 -3.71
CA LYS A 42 8.63 -15.33 -4.22
C LYS A 42 8.52 -15.43 -5.75
N VAL A 43 7.66 -14.60 -6.34
CA VAL A 43 7.38 -14.61 -7.79
C VAL A 43 7.80 -13.31 -8.49
N ARG A 44 8.50 -12.44 -7.79
CA ARG A 44 8.94 -11.14 -8.32
C ARG A 44 9.81 -11.34 -9.56
N PRO A 45 9.47 -10.73 -10.71
CA PRO A 45 10.28 -10.84 -11.92
C PRO A 45 11.69 -10.26 -11.72
N ASN A 46 12.66 -10.82 -12.43
CA ASN A 46 14.00 -10.26 -12.47
C ASN A 46 14.01 -9.03 -13.39
N PRO A 47 14.41 -7.85 -12.89
CA PRO A 47 14.45 -6.64 -13.72
C PRO A 47 15.58 -6.73 -14.76
N MET A 48 15.33 -6.19 -15.95
CA MET A 48 16.31 -6.18 -17.04
C MET A 48 17.44 -5.18 -16.77
N SER A 49 17.15 -4.05 -16.14
CA SER A 49 18.15 -3.01 -15.91
C SER A 49 18.69 -3.04 -14.48
N VAL A 50 19.96 -2.67 -14.32
CA VAL A 50 20.61 -2.55 -13.01
C VAL A 50 19.92 -1.52 -12.14
N SER A 51 19.42 -0.42 -12.73
CA SER A 51 18.70 0.65 -12.02
C SER A 51 17.40 0.16 -11.39
N ASP A 52 16.74 -0.83 -11.99
CA ASP A 52 15.47 -1.38 -11.52
C ASP A 52 15.63 -2.51 -10.51
N LYS A 53 16.84 -3.05 -10.31
CA LYS A 53 17.09 -4.14 -9.35
C LYS A 53 16.61 -3.81 -7.94
N LYS A 54 16.75 -2.55 -7.53
CA LYS A 54 16.30 -2.08 -6.22
C LYS A 54 14.79 -1.85 -6.12
N ALA A 55 14.06 -1.74 -7.23
CA ALA A 55 12.62 -1.47 -7.21
C ALA A 55 11.86 -2.60 -6.51
N LEU A 56 10.95 -2.28 -5.61
CA LEU A 56 10.10 -3.28 -4.96
C LEU A 56 9.19 -3.95 -6.00
N PHE A 57 8.45 -3.17 -6.76
CA PHE A 57 7.49 -3.67 -7.74
C PHE A 57 8.02 -3.61 -9.17
N ILE A 58 8.00 -4.76 -9.84
CA ILE A 58 8.44 -4.95 -11.22
C ILE A 58 7.24 -5.29 -12.10
N SER A 59 7.15 -4.67 -13.26
CA SER A 59 6.12 -4.95 -14.25
C SER A 59 6.42 -6.23 -15.06
N HIS A 60 5.43 -6.71 -15.82
CA HIS A 60 5.62 -7.83 -16.76
C HIS A 60 6.65 -7.54 -17.85
N LEU A 61 7.04 -6.28 -18.05
CA LEU A 61 8.13 -5.87 -18.96
C LEU A 61 9.50 -5.88 -18.27
N ASN A 62 9.62 -6.47 -17.09
CA ASN A 62 10.84 -6.53 -16.29
C ASN A 62 11.47 -5.15 -15.98
N LYS A 63 10.63 -4.13 -15.82
CA LYS A 63 11.01 -2.76 -15.44
C LYS A 63 10.26 -2.35 -14.19
N ARG A 64 10.76 -1.33 -13.49
CA ARG A 64 10.03 -0.72 -12.36
C ARG A 64 8.59 -0.44 -12.74
N LEU A 65 7.66 -0.83 -11.88
CA LEU A 65 6.23 -0.61 -12.08
C LEU A 65 5.92 0.89 -12.14
N GLY A 66 5.27 1.35 -13.21
CA GLY A 66 4.88 2.74 -13.41
C GLY A 66 3.47 3.05 -12.87
N ARG A 67 3.15 4.35 -12.73
CA ARG A 67 1.84 4.80 -12.24
C ARG A 67 0.69 4.29 -13.10
N GLN A 68 0.83 4.34 -14.41
CA GLN A 68 -0.20 3.85 -15.34
C GLN A 68 -0.46 2.36 -15.19
N ALA A 69 0.59 1.56 -14.97
CA ALA A 69 0.45 0.13 -14.75
C ALA A 69 -0.35 -0.18 -13.47
N VAL A 70 -0.14 0.59 -12.39
CA VAL A 70 -0.95 0.46 -11.16
C VAL A 70 -2.41 0.78 -11.44
N GLN A 71 -2.70 1.86 -12.16
CA GLN A 71 -4.07 2.20 -12.54
C GLN A 71 -4.72 1.11 -13.39
N ASN A 72 -3.99 0.57 -14.35
CA ASN A 72 -4.49 -0.52 -15.21
C ASN A 72 -4.78 -1.79 -14.39
N ILE A 73 -3.94 -2.11 -13.40
CA ILE A 73 -4.19 -3.24 -12.48
C ILE A 73 -5.49 -3.00 -11.69
N VAL A 74 -5.65 -1.82 -11.10
CA VAL A 74 -6.87 -1.47 -10.37
C VAL A 74 -8.11 -1.58 -11.28
N GLN A 75 -8.07 -0.99 -12.47
CA GLN A 75 -9.18 -1.05 -13.42
C GLN A 75 -9.50 -2.48 -13.85
N LYS A 76 -8.49 -3.33 -14.08
CA LYS A 76 -8.66 -4.74 -14.39
C LYS A 76 -9.48 -5.47 -13.33
N TYR A 77 -9.18 -5.24 -12.05
CA TYR A 77 -9.91 -5.87 -10.96
C TYR A 77 -11.30 -5.27 -10.75
N LEU A 78 -11.46 -3.96 -10.89
CA LEU A 78 -12.77 -3.30 -10.85
C LEU A 78 -13.69 -3.85 -11.95
N LYS A 79 -13.17 -4.04 -13.16
CA LYS A 79 -13.92 -4.66 -14.26
C LYS A 79 -14.36 -6.08 -13.94
N LYS A 80 -13.49 -6.87 -13.30
CA LYS A 80 -13.85 -8.26 -12.91
C LYS A 80 -15.03 -8.35 -11.94
N ILE A 81 -15.28 -7.32 -11.15
CA ILE A 81 -16.36 -7.25 -10.16
C ILE A 81 -17.50 -6.32 -10.60
N GLY A 82 -17.52 -5.90 -11.88
CA GLY A 82 -18.61 -5.09 -12.45
C GLY A 82 -18.64 -3.64 -11.98
N LEU A 83 -17.53 -3.09 -11.49
CA LEU A 83 -17.41 -1.71 -11.02
C LEU A 83 -16.62 -0.81 -11.98
N ASP A 84 -16.38 -1.25 -13.20
CA ASP A 84 -15.76 -0.43 -14.24
C ASP A 84 -16.71 0.71 -14.69
N GLY A 85 -16.12 1.80 -15.14
CA GLY A 85 -16.88 2.99 -15.56
C GLY A 85 -17.52 3.82 -14.45
N GLN A 86 -17.50 3.37 -13.19
CA GLN A 86 -18.09 4.07 -12.05
C GLN A 86 -17.15 5.08 -11.38
N GLY A 87 -16.06 5.44 -12.06
CA GLY A 87 -15.10 6.43 -11.59
C GLY A 87 -14.23 6.00 -10.41
N TYR A 88 -14.17 4.71 -10.09
CA TYR A 88 -13.23 4.19 -9.10
C TYR A 88 -11.78 4.25 -9.59
N SER A 89 -10.86 4.53 -8.68
CA SER A 89 -9.44 4.69 -8.97
C SER A 89 -8.59 4.33 -7.74
N ALA A 90 -7.29 4.17 -7.92
CA ALA A 90 -6.36 3.97 -6.81
C ALA A 90 -6.47 5.08 -5.74
N HIS A 91 -6.76 6.31 -6.15
CA HIS A 91 -6.96 7.42 -5.23
C HIS A 91 -8.26 7.28 -4.41
N LYS A 92 -9.35 6.86 -5.06
CA LYS A 92 -10.62 6.58 -4.35
C LYS A 92 -10.48 5.39 -3.40
N LEU A 93 -9.78 4.32 -3.78
CA LEU A 93 -9.48 3.20 -2.88
C LEU A 93 -8.71 3.65 -1.64
N ARG A 94 -7.75 4.56 -1.79
CA ARG A 94 -7.04 5.17 -0.66
C ARG A 94 -7.97 5.96 0.25
N HIS A 95 -8.89 6.76 -0.32
CA HIS A 95 -9.89 7.47 0.47
C HIS A 95 -10.83 6.52 1.21
N THR A 96 -11.29 5.47 0.53
CA THR A 96 -12.14 4.44 1.15
C THR A 96 -11.43 3.77 2.33
N ALA A 97 -10.16 3.38 2.17
CA ALA A 97 -9.38 2.80 3.26
C ALA A 97 -9.26 3.75 4.45
N ALA A 98 -9.02 5.05 4.21
CA ALA A 98 -8.98 6.06 5.26
C ALA A 98 -10.32 6.21 5.99
N THR A 99 -11.41 6.24 5.23
CA THR A 99 -12.77 6.34 5.79
C THR A 99 -13.10 5.12 6.66
N LEU A 100 -12.76 3.92 6.20
CA LEU A 100 -12.97 2.68 6.95
C LEU A 100 -12.14 2.64 8.26
N MET A 101 -10.89 3.07 8.21
CA MET A 101 -10.04 3.20 9.41
C MET A 101 -10.64 4.19 10.41
N TYR A 102 -11.16 5.33 9.93
CA TYR A 102 -11.79 6.32 10.79
C TYR A 102 -13.10 5.83 11.41
N GLN A 103 -13.97 5.23 10.60
CA GLN A 103 -15.32 4.82 11.04
C GLN A 103 -15.32 3.57 11.92
N HIS A 104 -14.45 2.62 11.65
CA HIS A 104 -14.45 1.31 12.29
C HIS A 104 -13.27 1.08 13.22
N GLY A 105 -12.19 1.85 13.08
CA GLY A 105 -10.97 1.65 13.83
C GLY A 105 -10.81 2.56 15.04
N ASN A 106 -11.75 3.47 15.33
CA ASN A 106 -11.60 4.54 16.33
C ASN A 106 -10.27 5.31 16.20
N VAL A 107 -9.76 5.40 14.98
CA VAL A 107 -8.47 6.03 14.69
C VAL A 107 -8.63 7.54 14.70
N ASP A 108 -7.80 8.24 15.50
CA ASP A 108 -7.77 9.71 15.50
C ASP A 108 -7.48 10.22 14.08
N ILE A 109 -8.26 11.22 13.65
CA ILE A 109 -8.11 11.87 12.33
C ILE A 109 -6.69 12.39 12.08
N ARG A 110 -5.95 12.67 13.15
CA ARG A 110 -4.56 13.13 13.12
C ARG A 110 -3.63 12.00 12.67
N VAL A 111 -3.82 10.80 13.24
CA VAL A 111 -3.08 9.58 12.85
C VAL A 111 -3.35 9.24 11.38
N LEU A 112 -4.60 9.34 10.95
CA LEU A 112 -4.96 9.13 9.54
C LEU A 112 -4.26 10.13 8.61
N LYS A 113 -4.17 11.39 8.99
CA LYS A 113 -3.45 12.41 8.20
C LYS A 113 -1.98 12.08 8.05
N ASP A 114 -1.34 11.59 9.10
CA ASP A 114 0.07 11.19 9.06
C ASP A 114 0.28 9.95 8.16
N ILE A 115 -0.55 8.93 8.31
CA ILE A 115 -0.54 7.74 7.43
C ILE A 115 -0.75 8.15 5.96
N LEU A 116 -1.69 9.06 5.70
CA LEU A 116 -2.02 9.52 4.35
C LEU A 116 -1.04 10.57 3.82
N GLY A 117 -0.29 11.27 4.68
CA GLY A 117 0.65 12.32 4.29
C GLY A 117 -0.02 13.51 3.62
N HIS A 118 -1.20 13.92 4.07
CA HIS A 118 -1.86 15.14 3.63
C HIS A 118 -1.18 16.37 4.23
N GLN A 119 -0.53 17.18 3.39
CA GLN A 119 0.27 18.36 3.80
C GLN A 119 -0.56 19.60 4.16
N ASN A 120 -1.87 19.61 3.99
CA ASN A 120 -2.68 20.80 4.20
C ASN A 120 -3.40 20.79 5.54
N LEU A 121 -2.64 20.99 6.63
CA LEU A 121 -3.19 21.61 7.85
C LEU A 121 -1.99 22.13 8.66
N GLY A 122 -1.93 23.45 8.85
CA GLY A 122 -0.85 24.16 9.54
C GLY A 122 -0.77 23.88 11.03
N THR A 123 -0.47 22.65 11.41
CA THR A 123 -0.23 22.25 12.79
C THR A 123 0.77 21.11 12.86
N THR A 124 1.94 21.29 12.24
CA THR A 124 3.01 20.27 12.23
C THR A 124 3.73 20.13 13.58
N GLU A 125 3.51 21.02 14.53
CA GLU A 125 4.30 21.08 15.78
C GLU A 125 3.73 20.29 16.96
N ILE A 126 2.48 19.81 16.90
CA ILE A 126 1.86 19.11 18.05
C ILE A 126 2.00 17.58 17.99
N TYR A 127 2.49 17.00 16.88
CA TYR A 127 2.32 15.57 16.57
C TYR A 127 3.59 14.73 16.59
N THR A 128 4.67 15.20 17.16
CA THR A 128 5.93 14.43 17.31
C THR A 128 5.82 13.26 18.30
N HIS A 129 4.65 13.05 18.91
CA HIS A 129 4.46 12.07 19.99
C HIS A 129 3.33 11.04 19.75
N LEU A 130 2.95 10.81 18.49
CA LEU A 130 2.13 9.61 18.22
C LEU A 130 3.01 8.39 18.47
N SER A 131 2.63 7.57 19.46
CA SER A 131 3.37 6.37 19.78
C SER A 131 3.34 5.43 18.58
N ASN A 132 4.41 4.68 18.36
CA ASN A 132 4.47 3.65 17.33
C ASN A 132 3.24 2.71 17.41
N GLN A 133 2.78 2.43 18.62
CA GLN A 133 1.60 1.60 18.91
C GLN A 133 0.32 2.16 18.28
N GLN A 134 0.07 3.46 18.35
CA GLN A 134 -1.14 4.06 17.75
C GLN A 134 -1.16 3.97 16.21
N MET A 135 0.01 4.02 15.56
CA MET A 135 0.10 3.84 14.10
C MET A 135 -0.08 2.38 13.69
N GLU A 136 0.40 1.45 14.49
CA GLU A 136 0.24 0.01 14.29
C GLU A 136 -1.24 -0.38 14.47
N ASP A 137 -1.85 0.03 15.58
CA ASP A 137 -3.27 -0.19 15.88
C ASP A 137 -4.16 0.38 14.76
N ALA A 138 -3.81 1.55 14.21
CA ALA A 138 -4.53 2.15 13.10
C ALA A 138 -4.41 1.34 11.79
N ALA A 139 -3.27 0.72 11.53
CA ALA A 139 -3.10 -0.13 10.35
C ALA A 139 -3.92 -1.43 10.48
N ASP A 140 -3.95 -2.01 11.67
CA ASP A 140 -4.70 -3.25 11.95
C ASP A 140 -6.21 -3.03 12.06
N ALA A 141 -6.65 -1.82 12.42
CA ALA A 141 -8.05 -1.43 12.45
C ALA A 141 -8.70 -1.33 11.05
N ASN A 142 -7.91 -1.39 9.97
CA ASN A 142 -8.47 -1.46 8.62
C ASN A 142 -9.18 -2.81 8.42
N PRO A 143 -10.50 -2.85 8.11
CA PRO A 143 -11.22 -4.11 7.87
C PRO A 143 -10.58 -5.00 6.80
N LEU A 144 -9.82 -4.42 5.87
CA LEU A 144 -9.09 -5.14 4.83
C LEU A 144 -7.83 -5.86 5.36
N SER A 145 -7.39 -5.58 6.60
CA SER A 145 -6.26 -6.28 7.22
C SER A 145 -6.52 -7.78 7.43
N LYS A 146 -7.80 -8.15 7.56
CA LYS A 146 -8.27 -9.52 7.82
C LYS A 146 -8.67 -10.29 6.57
N VAL A 147 -8.46 -9.72 5.38
CA VAL A 147 -8.80 -10.40 4.12
C VAL A 147 -7.84 -11.56 3.89
N GLU A 148 -8.36 -12.78 3.95
CA GLU A 148 -7.61 -13.96 3.53
C GLU A 148 -7.50 -13.99 2.01
N MET A 149 -6.28 -14.13 1.51
CA MET A 149 -6.07 -14.37 0.08
C MET A 149 -6.51 -15.80 -0.23
N SER A 150 -7.63 -15.95 -0.94
CA SER A 150 -8.01 -17.24 -1.50
C SER A 150 -6.93 -17.68 -2.48
N SER A 151 -6.22 -18.76 -2.14
CA SER A 151 -5.31 -19.42 -3.07
C SER A 151 -6.17 -20.00 -4.20
N SER A 152 -6.18 -19.33 -5.35
CA SER A 152 -6.74 -19.92 -6.57
C SER A 152 -5.89 -21.13 -6.93
N LYS A 153 -6.36 -22.33 -6.54
CA LYS A 153 -5.84 -23.57 -7.07
C LYS A 153 -6.08 -23.54 -8.58
N HIS A 154 -5.04 -23.32 -9.35
CA HIS A 154 -5.05 -23.69 -10.76
C HIS A 154 -5.26 -25.20 -10.85
N LYS A 155 -6.49 -25.64 -11.09
CA LYS A 155 -6.72 -26.96 -11.65
C LYS A 155 -6.13 -26.94 -13.06
N LYS A 156 -4.99 -27.59 -13.23
CA LYS A 156 -4.60 -28.14 -14.51
C LYS A 156 -5.65 -29.19 -14.85
N SER A 157 -6.47 -28.92 -15.83
CA SER A 157 -7.20 -29.96 -16.58
C SER A 157 -6.31 -30.40 -17.73
N GLU A 158 -6.07 -31.68 -17.72
CA GLU A 158 -5.50 -32.44 -18.83
C GLU A 158 -6.28 -32.24 -20.14
#